data_4345562bee0beef6369048f95cff21ef
#
_entry.id   4345562bee0beef6369048f95cff21ef
#
_cell.length_a   1.000
_cell.length_b   1.000
_cell.length_c   1.000
_cell.angle_alpha   90.00
_cell.angle_beta   90.00
_cell.angle_gamma   90.00
#
_symmetry.space_group_name_H-M   'P 1'
#
loop_
_entity.id
_entity.type
_entity.pdbx_description
1 polymer ?
#
loop_
_entity_poly.entity_id
_entity_poly.type
_entity_poly.pdbx_seq_one_letter_code
_entity_poly.pdbx_strand_id
1 'polypeptide(L)'
;MIEIFLFVNPIGPICYQVEKEPLENLTKYRKKIHLQILPLVNLTSVGVSMEYLSMDKTDLLLRNDQTKLIYTASLDYKAAQLQGKKIARDFLLKLQQHVGVDKKAYSEQLVQELFSETRGDLTMFLEDRQSELVKKNFLTDQTVAKDMGITITPSAVVYNFACEREYGVLLEGAMALASLPALCETSDDQFAFLERKNALKKPTLSTLQGVDHKLILL
;
A
#
# COMPACT_ATOMS: atom_id res chain seq x y z
N MET A 1 -13.57 -8.68 14.93
CA MET A 1 -13.27 -8.48 13.50
C MET A 1 -12.20 -7.41 13.41
N ILE A 2 -11.27 -7.53 12.45
CA ILE A 2 -10.23 -6.52 12.21
C ILE A 2 -10.36 -6.07 10.76
N GLU A 3 -10.36 -4.77 10.51
CA GLU A 3 -10.29 -4.19 9.17
C GLU A 3 -8.96 -3.49 8.98
N ILE A 4 -8.32 -3.75 7.84
CA ILE A 4 -7.04 -3.17 7.46
C ILE A 4 -7.19 -2.55 6.07
N PHE A 5 -6.94 -1.24 5.99
CA PHE A 5 -6.81 -0.52 4.74
C PHE A 5 -5.32 -0.31 4.50
N LEU A 6 -4.76 -0.96 3.49
CA LEU A 6 -3.35 -0.87 3.14
C LEU A 6 -3.20 -0.07 1.85
N PHE A 7 -2.53 1.07 1.94
CA PHE A 7 -2.27 1.98 0.82
C PHE A 7 -0.88 1.71 0.25
N VAL A 8 -0.83 1.45 -1.06
CA VAL A 8 0.37 0.95 -1.72
C VAL A 8 0.69 1.68 -3.02
N ASN A 9 1.95 1.62 -3.41
CA ASN A 9 2.39 1.86 -4.77
C ASN A 9 2.49 0.51 -5.51
N PRO A 10 1.72 0.28 -6.59
CA PRO A 10 1.69 -1.00 -7.31
C PRO A 10 3.02 -1.43 -7.94
N ILE A 11 3.96 -0.51 -8.06
CA ILE A 11 5.33 -0.77 -8.55
C ILE A 11 6.38 -0.39 -7.52
N GLY A 12 5.98 -0.23 -6.24
CA GLY A 12 6.85 0.20 -5.16
C GLY A 12 7.63 -0.96 -4.53
N PRO A 13 8.97 -0.96 -4.54
CA PRO A 13 9.77 -2.04 -3.94
C PRO A 13 9.62 -2.11 -2.42
N ILE A 14 9.39 -0.97 -1.75
CA ILE A 14 9.14 -0.92 -0.31
C ILE A 14 7.78 -1.56 0.01
N CYS A 15 6.76 -1.30 -0.82
CA CYS A 15 5.44 -1.91 -0.67
C CYS A 15 5.53 -3.44 -0.78
N TYR A 16 6.31 -3.95 -1.74
CA TYR A 16 6.55 -5.38 -1.89
C TYR A 16 7.06 -6.05 -0.60
N GLN A 17 8.06 -5.45 0.05
CA GLN A 17 8.63 -5.98 1.29
C GLN A 17 7.59 -6.06 2.41
N VAL A 18 6.76 -5.02 2.53
CA VAL A 18 5.70 -4.95 3.55
C VAL A 18 4.57 -5.93 3.26
N GLU A 19 4.22 -6.12 1.98
CA GLU A 19 3.10 -7.00 1.60
C GLU A 19 3.46 -8.47 1.67
N LYS A 20 4.70 -8.84 1.34
CA LYS A 20 5.14 -10.23 1.27
C LYS A 20 5.15 -10.91 2.64
N GLU A 21 5.83 -10.35 3.62
CA GLU A 21 6.02 -10.98 4.93
C GLU A 21 4.89 -10.70 5.95
N PRO A 22 4.52 -9.43 6.24
CA PRO A 22 3.50 -9.16 7.25
C PRO A 22 2.13 -9.72 6.89
N LEU A 23 1.74 -9.66 5.60
CA LEU A 23 0.43 -10.15 5.19
C LEU A 23 0.33 -11.67 5.13
N GLU A 24 1.41 -12.39 4.82
CA GLU A 24 1.44 -13.84 4.93
C GLU A 24 1.25 -14.29 6.38
N ASN A 25 1.83 -13.55 7.31
CA ASN A 25 1.65 -13.83 8.73
C ASN A 25 0.24 -13.54 9.23
N LEU A 26 -0.44 -12.52 8.70
CA LEU A 26 -1.83 -12.21 9.07
C LEU A 26 -2.80 -13.35 8.79
N THR A 27 -2.55 -14.16 7.77
CA THR A 27 -3.39 -15.33 7.45
C THR A 27 -3.34 -16.44 8.51
N LYS A 28 -2.32 -16.43 9.38
CA LYS A 28 -2.14 -17.39 10.49
C LYS A 28 -2.98 -17.05 11.72
N TYR A 29 -3.51 -15.82 11.80
CA TYR A 29 -4.31 -15.41 12.95
C TYR A 29 -5.71 -16.03 12.89
N ARG A 30 -6.19 -16.51 14.05
CA ARG A 30 -7.56 -17.07 14.20
C ARG A 30 -8.67 -16.01 14.09
N LYS A 31 -8.32 -14.73 14.12
CA LYS A 31 -9.28 -13.63 14.02
C LYS A 31 -9.67 -13.38 12.56
N LYS A 32 -10.94 -13.03 12.33
CA LYS A 32 -11.41 -12.64 10.98
C LYS A 32 -10.80 -11.28 10.62
N ILE A 33 -9.88 -11.28 9.66
CA ILE A 33 -9.23 -10.08 9.13
C ILE A 33 -9.82 -9.77 7.75
N HIS A 34 -10.28 -8.54 7.59
CA HIS A 34 -10.73 -7.97 6.32
C HIS A 34 -9.68 -7.01 5.80
N LEU A 35 -8.86 -7.47 4.85
CA LEU A 35 -7.82 -6.67 4.20
C LEU A 35 -8.37 -6.04 2.93
N GLN A 36 -8.17 -4.73 2.79
CA GLN A 36 -8.38 -3.96 1.57
C GLN A 36 -7.03 -3.33 1.16
N ILE A 37 -6.59 -3.59 -0.07
CA ILE A 37 -5.38 -3.00 -0.62
C ILE A 37 -5.80 -1.95 -1.64
N LEU A 38 -5.36 -0.71 -1.43
CA LEU A 38 -5.76 0.47 -2.20
C LEU A 38 -4.51 1.11 -2.81
N PRO A 39 -4.46 1.27 -4.14
CA PRO A 39 -3.38 2.00 -4.76
C PRO A 39 -3.51 3.49 -4.47
N LEU A 40 -2.40 4.15 -4.15
CA LEU A 40 -2.35 5.59 -3.89
C LEU A 40 -1.44 6.30 -4.89
N VAL A 41 -1.97 7.35 -5.51
CA VAL A 41 -1.22 8.24 -6.41
C VAL A 41 -1.47 9.68 -6.03
N ASN A 42 -0.48 10.33 -5.46
CA ASN A 42 -0.47 11.78 -5.21
C ASN A 42 0.96 12.32 -5.33
N LEU A 43 1.12 13.64 -5.34
CA LEU A 43 2.43 14.27 -5.51
C LEU A 43 3.43 13.88 -4.42
N THR A 44 2.98 13.68 -3.19
CA THR A 44 3.82 13.30 -2.06
C THR A 44 4.30 11.85 -2.21
N SER A 45 3.39 10.90 -2.48
CA SER A 45 3.73 9.49 -2.64
C SER A 45 4.64 9.25 -3.85
N VAL A 46 4.42 9.98 -4.95
CA VAL A 46 5.31 9.96 -6.12
C VAL A 46 6.68 10.51 -5.76
N GLY A 47 6.75 11.63 -5.03
CA GLY A 47 8.02 12.22 -4.58
C GLY A 47 8.83 11.27 -3.69
N VAL A 48 8.18 10.56 -2.75
CA VAL A 48 8.83 9.53 -1.92
C VAL A 48 9.33 8.37 -2.76
N SER A 49 8.56 7.94 -3.76
CA SER A 49 8.98 6.89 -4.70
C SER A 49 10.21 7.30 -5.51
N MET A 50 10.23 8.53 -6.02
CA MET A 50 11.38 9.08 -6.77
C MET A 50 12.63 9.16 -5.91
N GLU A 51 12.49 9.60 -4.64
CA GLU A 51 13.60 9.66 -3.69
C GLU A 51 14.21 8.28 -3.44
N TYR A 52 13.38 7.28 -3.21
CA TYR A 52 13.83 5.90 -3.05
C TYR A 52 14.57 5.38 -4.29
N LEU A 53 14.14 5.78 -5.48
CA LEU A 53 14.77 5.42 -6.75
C LEU A 53 15.99 6.29 -7.08
N SER A 54 16.38 7.22 -6.20
CA SER A 54 17.47 8.19 -6.43
C SER A 54 17.25 9.05 -7.69
N MET A 55 15.99 9.36 -8.00
CA MET A 55 15.60 10.22 -9.12
C MET A 55 15.53 11.68 -8.68
N ASP A 56 15.83 12.61 -9.58
CA ASP A 56 15.68 14.04 -9.31
C ASP A 56 14.21 14.43 -9.20
N LYS A 57 13.80 14.79 -7.97
CA LYS A 57 12.42 15.23 -7.66
C LYS A 57 12.08 16.60 -8.24
N THR A 58 13.07 17.39 -8.63
CA THR A 58 12.87 18.72 -9.21
C THR A 58 12.62 18.67 -10.71
N ASP A 59 12.99 17.57 -11.37
CA ASP A 59 12.69 17.34 -12.79
C ASP A 59 11.20 17.02 -12.96
N LEU A 60 10.47 17.97 -13.54
CA LEU A 60 9.03 17.88 -13.77
C LEU A 60 8.67 16.81 -14.82
N LEU A 61 9.52 16.55 -15.79
CA LEU A 61 9.27 15.53 -16.81
C LEU A 61 9.35 14.15 -16.19
N LEU A 62 10.44 13.87 -15.44
CA LEU A 62 10.60 12.61 -14.71
C LEU A 62 9.46 12.40 -13.72
N ARG A 63 9.03 13.46 -13.01
CA ARG A 63 7.90 13.37 -12.08
C ARG A 63 6.59 13.02 -12.78
N ASN A 64 6.31 13.66 -13.92
CA ASN A 64 5.12 13.37 -14.71
C ASN A 64 5.13 11.94 -15.23
N ASP A 65 6.27 11.47 -15.73
CA ASP A 65 6.43 10.10 -16.22
C ASP A 65 6.23 9.07 -15.10
N GLN A 66 6.82 9.31 -13.93
CA GLN A 66 6.61 8.46 -12.74
C GLN A 66 5.15 8.47 -12.27
N THR A 67 4.51 9.64 -12.26
CA THR A 67 3.09 9.76 -11.91
C THR A 67 2.23 8.95 -12.87
N LYS A 68 2.45 9.09 -14.18
CA LYS A 68 1.73 8.35 -15.21
C LYS A 68 1.95 6.84 -15.09
N LEU A 69 3.19 6.42 -14.83
CA LEU A 69 3.54 5.02 -14.67
C LEU A 69 2.81 4.39 -13.48
N ILE A 70 2.88 5.03 -12.30
CA ILE A 70 2.22 4.55 -11.08
C ILE A 70 0.70 4.55 -11.28
N TYR A 71 0.14 5.58 -11.93
CA TYR A 71 -1.29 5.66 -12.24
C TYR A 71 -1.74 4.50 -13.14
N THR A 72 -1.00 4.23 -14.24
CA THR A 72 -1.33 3.12 -15.15
C THR A 72 -1.27 1.78 -14.42
N ALA A 73 -0.20 1.53 -13.65
CA ALA A 73 -0.08 0.33 -12.84
C ALA A 73 -1.20 0.19 -11.79
N SER A 74 -1.70 1.33 -11.27
CA SER A 74 -2.85 1.35 -10.36
C SER A 74 -4.13 0.91 -11.04
N LEU A 75 -4.38 1.36 -12.28
CA LEU A 75 -5.53 0.91 -13.07
C LEU A 75 -5.45 -0.58 -13.40
N ASP A 76 -4.27 -1.07 -13.76
CA ASP A 76 -4.06 -2.52 -13.98
C ASP A 76 -4.36 -3.34 -12.73
N TYR A 77 -3.91 -2.88 -11.57
CA TYR A 77 -4.24 -3.54 -10.32
C TYR A 77 -5.75 -3.50 -10.03
N LYS A 78 -6.43 -2.37 -10.30
CA LYS A 78 -7.88 -2.24 -10.13
C LYS A 78 -8.65 -3.17 -11.08
N ALA A 79 -8.18 -3.35 -12.32
CA ALA A 79 -8.76 -4.32 -13.25
C ALA A 79 -8.62 -5.75 -12.72
N ALA A 80 -7.44 -6.11 -12.20
CA ALA A 80 -7.24 -7.41 -11.57
C ALA A 80 -8.18 -7.64 -10.36
N GLN A 81 -8.52 -6.57 -9.60
CA GLN A 81 -9.45 -6.65 -8.47
C GLN A 81 -10.88 -7.06 -8.88
N LEU A 82 -11.32 -6.76 -10.10
CA LEU A 82 -12.64 -7.17 -10.59
C LEU A 82 -12.77 -8.70 -10.70
N GLN A 83 -11.64 -9.40 -10.87
CA GLN A 83 -11.61 -10.87 -10.89
C GLN A 83 -11.38 -11.52 -9.52
N GLY A 84 -11.28 -10.71 -8.47
CA GLY A 84 -11.20 -11.17 -7.10
C GLY A 84 -9.90 -10.82 -6.38
N LYS A 85 -10.01 -10.69 -5.06
CA LYS A 85 -8.92 -10.22 -4.17
C LYS A 85 -7.64 -11.08 -4.25
N LYS A 86 -7.78 -12.39 -4.45
CA LYS A 86 -6.65 -13.31 -4.51
C LYS A 86 -5.85 -13.14 -5.80
N ILE A 87 -6.55 -13.04 -6.94
CA ILE A 87 -5.94 -12.81 -8.27
C ILE A 87 -5.23 -11.45 -8.26
N ALA A 88 -5.92 -10.41 -7.81
CA ALA A 88 -5.36 -9.07 -7.72
C ALA A 88 -4.10 -9.01 -6.85
N ARG A 89 -4.10 -9.68 -5.69
CA ARG A 89 -2.94 -9.70 -4.80
C ARG A 89 -1.76 -10.45 -5.42
N ASP A 90 -2.00 -11.59 -6.06
CA ASP A 90 -0.95 -12.33 -6.76
C ASP A 90 -0.33 -11.49 -7.88
N PHE A 91 -1.16 -10.84 -8.69
CA PHE A 91 -0.72 -9.92 -9.73
C PHE A 91 0.06 -8.73 -9.16
N LEU A 92 -0.42 -8.10 -8.09
CA LEU A 92 0.24 -6.96 -7.44
C LEU A 92 1.65 -7.32 -6.97
N LEU A 93 1.81 -8.45 -6.27
CA LEU A 93 3.11 -8.89 -5.78
C LEU A 93 4.09 -9.15 -6.93
N LYS A 94 3.63 -9.77 -8.03
CA LYS A 94 4.44 -9.97 -9.24
C LYS A 94 4.86 -8.63 -9.87
N LEU A 95 3.92 -7.70 -9.99
CA LEU A 95 4.19 -6.37 -10.56
C LEU A 95 5.22 -5.60 -9.72
N GLN A 96 5.05 -5.57 -8.40
CA GLN A 96 5.99 -4.95 -7.47
C GLN A 96 7.37 -5.63 -7.50
N GLN A 97 7.42 -6.95 -7.60
CA GLN A 97 8.68 -7.67 -7.70
C GLN A 97 9.40 -7.30 -9.00
N HIS A 98 8.74 -7.50 -10.14
CA HIS A 98 9.41 -7.35 -11.44
C HIS A 98 9.76 -5.89 -11.77
N VAL A 99 8.82 -4.97 -11.55
CA VAL A 99 9.07 -3.54 -11.84
C VAL A 99 9.79 -2.85 -10.69
N GLY A 100 9.35 -3.07 -9.46
CA GLY A 100 9.88 -2.40 -8.28
C GLY A 100 11.26 -2.92 -7.87
N VAL A 101 11.41 -4.23 -7.69
CA VAL A 101 12.64 -4.85 -7.16
C VAL A 101 13.61 -5.19 -8.28
N ASP A 102 13.17 -5.93 -9.31
CA ASP A 102 14.02 -6.40 -10.41
C ASP A 102 14.32 -5.30 -11.45
N LYS A 103 13.67 -4.11 -11.34
CA LYS A 103 13.85 -2.95 -12.21
C LYS A 103 13.56 -3.23 -13.69
N LYS A 104 12.68 -4.17 -13.99
CA LYS A 104 12.22 -4.40 -15.36
C LYS A 104 11.40 -3.19 -15.84
N ALA A 105 11.55 -2.83 -17.10
CA ALA A 105 10.74 -1.77 -17.69
C ALA A 105 9.26 -2.17 -17.69
N TYR A 106 8.42 -1.29 -17.17
CA TYR A 106 6.97 -1.49 -17.26
C TYR A 106 6.51 -1.38 -18.71
N SER A 107 5.87 -2.41 -19.20
CA SER A 107 5.37 -2.48 -20.59
C SER A 107 4.08 -3.29 -20.64
N GLU A 108 3.31 -3.07 -21.71
CA GLU A 108 2.10 -3.82 -22.00
C GLU A 108 2.35 -5.34 -22.01
N GLN A 109 3.43 -5.76 -22.65
CA GLN A 109 3.82 -7.16 -22.72
C GLN A 109 4.11 -7.74 -21.34
N LEU A 110 4.90 -7.03 -20.51
CA LEU A 110 5.20 -7.48 -19.15
C LEU A 110 3.92 -7.62 -18.31
N VAL A 111 3.00 -6.67 -18.40
CA VAL A 111 1.72 -6.70 -17.66
C VAL A 111 0.91 -7.93 -18.04
N GLN A 112 0.81 -8.25 -19.34
CA GLN A 112 0.09 -9.42 -19.83
C GLN A 112 0.76 -10.73 -19.39
N GLU A 113 2.09 -10.80 -19.47
CA GLU A 113 2.87 -11.95 -18.99
C GLU A 113 2.60 -12.21 -17.49
N LEU A 114 2.75 -11.17 -16.65
CA LEU A 114 2.56 -11.30 -15.21
C LEU A 114 1.12 -11.65 -14.84
N PHE A 115 0.12 -11.10 -15.54
CA PHE A 115 -1.27 -11.45 -15.28
C PHE A 115 -1.59 -12.88 -15.72
N SER A 116 -1.05 -13.33 -16.86
CA SER A 116 -1.22 -14.71 -17.36
C SER A 116 -0.67 -15.77 -16.40
N GLU A 117 0.31 -15.42 -15.55
CA GLU A 117 0.81 -16.29 -14.50
C GLU A 117 -0.13 -16.40 -13.29
N THR A 118 -1.18 -15.60 -13.24
CA THR A 118 -2.23 -15.72 -12.23
C THR A 118 -3.30 -16.72 -12.70
N ARG A 119 -4.33 -16.93 -11.88
CA ARG A 119 -5.50 -17.74 -12.27
C ARG A 119 -6.62 -16.90 -12.90
N GLY A 120 -6.32 -15.68 -13.29
CA GLY A 120 -7.29 -14.76 -13.89
C GLY A 120 -7.51 -15.00 -15.37
N ASP A 121 -8.62 -14.50 -15.89
CA ASP A 121 -8.95 -14.45 -17.31
C ASP A 121 -8.26 -13.23 -17.96
N LEU A 122 -7.28 -13.48 -18.81
CA LEU A 122 -6.52 -12.42 -19.47
C LEU A 122 -7.39 -11.58 -20.41
N THR A 123 -8.32 -12.18 -21.12
CA THR A 123 -9.21 -11.46 -22.06
C THR A 123 -10.07 -10.46 -21.30
N MET A 124 -10.74 -10.91 -20.25
CA MET A 124 -11.54 -10.06 -19.38
C MET A 124 -10.68 -8.95 -18.73
N PHE A 125 -9.47 -9.29 -18.27
CA PHE A 125 -8.55 -8.31 -17.68
C PHE A 125 -8.20 -7.19 -18.67
N LEU A 126 -7.90 -7.52 -19.93
CA LEU A 126 -7.56 -6.55 -20.95
C LEU A 126 -8.74 -5.61 -21.30
N GLU A 127 -9.96 -6.12 -21.30
CA GLU A 127 -11.18 -5.33 -21.49
C GLU A 127 -11.41 -4.41 -20.26
N ASP A 128 -11.29 -4.96 -19.07
CA ASP A 128 -11.53 -4.24 -17.80
C ASP A 128 -10.55 -3.07 -17.61
N ARG A 129 -9.29 -3.21 -18.00
CA ARG A 129 -8.26 -2.16 -17.89
C ARG A 129 -8.66 -0.83 -18.50
N GLN A 130 -9.46 -0.86 -19.57
CA GLN A 130 -9.90 0.33 -20.29
C GLN A 130 -11.27 0.84 -19.81
N SER A 131 -11.92 0.14 -18.90
CA SER A 131 -13.28 0.44 -18.48
C SER A 131 -13.35 1.69 -17.58
N GLU A 132 -14.46 2.42 -17.71
CA GLU A 132 -14.78 3.53 -16.80
C GLU A 132 -15.01 3.04 -15.36
N LEU A 133 -15.41 1.79 -15.17
CA LEU A 133 -15.59 1.19 -13.85
C LEU A 133 -14.25 1.14 -13.09
N VAL A 134 -13.17 0.73 -13.74
CA VAL A 134 -11.83 0.68 -13.15
C VAL A 134 -11.36 2.07 -12.74
N LYS A 135 -11.55 3.08 -13.60
CA LYS A 135 -11.22 4.48 -13.28
C LYS A 135 -12.02 5.00 -12.10
N LYS A 136 -13.33 4.73 -12.07
CA LYS A 136 -14.20 5.12 -10.96
C LYS A 136 -13.78 4.46 -9.65
N ASN A 137 -13.48 3.17 -9.66
CA ASN A 137 -13.01 2.44 -8.48
C ASN A 137 -11.67 3.01 -7.97
N PHE A 138 -10.75 3.35 -8.88
CA PHE A 138 -9.51 4.03 -8.52
C PHE A 138 -9.77 5.38 -7.85
N LEU A 139 -10.63 6.22 -8.41
CA LEU A 139 -10.98 7.52 -7.81
C LEU A 139 -11.63 7.38 -6.43
N THR A 140 -12.43 6.34 -6.23
CA THR A 140 -12.99 6.02 -4.91
C THR A 140 -11.87 5.73 -3.91
N ASP A 141 -10.86 4.95 -4.29
CA ASP A 141 -9.70 4.67 -3.43
C ASP A 141 -8.94 5.96 -3.07
N GLN A 142 -8.78 6.90 -4.03
CA GLN A 142 -8.13 8.19 -3.73
C GLN A 142 -8.97 9.03 -2.75
N THR A 143 -10.31 8.96 -2.84
CA THR A 143 -11.20 9.63 -1.88
C THR A 143 -11.05 9.03 -0.49
N VAL A 144 -11.06 7.71 -0.36
CA VAL A 144 -10.82 7.00 0.91
C VAL A 144 -9.46 7.39 1.51
N ALA A 145 -8.40 7.43 0.69
CA ALA A 145 -7.08 7.84 1.14
C ALA A 145 -7.08 9.28 1.66
N LYS A 146 -7.76 10.21 0.97
CA LYS A 146 -7.90 11.60 1.38
C LYS A 146 -8.65 11.73 2.70
N ASP A 147 -9.78 11.02 2.84
CA ASP A 147 -10.62 11.06 4.04
C ASP A 147 -9.91 10.48 5.26
N MET A 148 -9.02 9.51 5.05
CA MET A 148 -8.15 8.93 6.08
C MET A 148 -6.82 9.68 6.28
N GLY A 149 -6.60 10.80 5.59
CA GLY A 149 -5.39 11.62 5.72
C GLY A 149 -4.10 10.98 5.19
N ILE A 150 -4.20 9.98 4.30
CA ILE A 150 -3.06 9.23 3.80
C ILE A 150 -2.34 10.02 2.70
N THR A 151 -1.03 10.23 2.89
CA THR A 151 -0.22 11.02 1.95
C THR A 151 0.94 10.24 1.33
N ILE A 152 1.42 9.18 1.98
CA ILE A 152 2.56 8.37 1.53
C ILE A 152 2.22 6.88 1.44
N THR A 153 3.07 6.12 0.76
CA THR A 153 3.01 4.65 0.66
C THR A 153 4.36 4.03 1.04
N PRO A 154 4.37 2.85 1.69
CA PRO A 154 3.22 2.13 2.21
C PRO A 154 2.66 2.75 3.49
N SER A 155 1.35 2.77 3.63
CA SER A 155 0.65 3.17 4.86
C SER A 155 -0.52 2.25 5.13
N ALA A 156 -0.89 2.04 6.40
CA ALA A 156 -2.07 1.25 6.75
C ALA A 156 -2.89 1.92 7.83
N VAL A 157 -4.22 1.77 7.74
CA VAL A 157 -5.16 2.10 8.81
C VAL A 157 -5.77 0.80 9.33
N VAL A 158 -5.69 0.59 10.64
CA VAL A 158 -6.15 -0.64 11.30
C VAL A 158 -7.29 -0.31 12.25
N TYR A 159 -8.45 -0.88 12.00
CA TYR A 159 -9.59 -0.89 12.93
C TYR A 159 -9.68 -2.25 13.58
N ASN A 160 -9.56 -2.31 14.91
CA ASN A 160 -9.70 -3.54 15.67
C ASN A 160 -10.97 -3.51 16.52
N PHE A 161 -12.08 -4.00 15.96
CA PHE A 161 -13.37 -4.07 16.63
C PHE A 161 -13.46 -5.15 17.74
N ALA A 162 -12.37 -5.86 18.02
CA ALA A 162 -12.29 -6.72 19.18
C ALA A 162 -11.91 -5.96 20.48
N CYS A 163 -11.51 -4.70 20.33
CA CYS A 163 -11.24 -3.75 21.40
C CYS A 163 -12.37 -2.72 21.44
N GLU A 164 -12.57 -2.04 22.57
CA GLU A 164 -13.60 -1.00 22.74
C GLU A 164 -13.27 0.33 22.02
N ARG A 165 -12.35 0.27 21.04
CA ARG A 165 -11.92 1.45 20.30
C ARG A 165 -12.82 1.74 19.11
N GLU A 166 -13.25 2.99 19.01
CA GLU A 166 -14.05 3.51 17.88
C GLU A 166 -13.21 4.19 16.80
N TYR A 167 -11.88 4.19 16.92
CA TYR A 167 -10.95 4.85 15.98
C TYR A 167 -9.96 3.90 15.34
N GLY A 168 -9.50 4.28 14.15
CA GLY A 168 -8.44 3.59 13.42
C GLY A 168 -7.04 4.02 13.87
N VAL A 169 -6.07 3.14 13.70
CA VAL A 169 -4.65 3.43 13.94
C VAL A 169 -3.94 3.55 12.62
N LEU A 170 -3.34 4.70 12.37
CA LEU A 170 -2.54 4.95 11.17
C LEU A 170 -1.10 4.52 11.41
N LEU A 171 -0.58 3.69 10.51
CA LEU A 171 0.82 3.29 10.39
C LEU A 171 1.38 3.83 9.08
N GLU A 172 2.39 4.71 9.14
CA GLU A 172 3.03 5.28 7.95
C GLU A 172 4.46 4.75 7.77
N GLY A 173 4.75 4.31 6.55
CA GLY A 173 6.06 3.79 6.18
C GLY A 173 6.33 2.34 6.62
N ALA A 174 7.35 1.72 6.03
CA ALA A 174 7.65 0.30 6.24
C ALA A 174 7.96 -0.06 7.71
N MET A 175 8.65 0.83 8.42
CA MET A 175 9.02 0.59 9.83
C MET A 175 7.80 0.55 10.75
N ALA A 176 6.81 1.45 10.53
CA ALA A 176 5.58 1.44 11.29
C ALA A 176 4.73 0.20 10.98
N LEU A 177 4.69 -0.21 9.72
CA LEU A 177 3.96 -1.39 9.25
C LEU A 177 4.51 -2.71 9.81
N ALA A 178 5.75 -2.77 10.25
CA ALA A 178 6.29 -3.90 10.99
C ALA A 178 5.52 -4.17 12.31
N SER A 179 4.82 -3.17 12.85
CA SER A 179 3.95 -3.30 14.05
C SER A 179 2.54 -3.82 13.73
N LEU A 180 2.18 -3.97 12.45
CA LEU A 180 0.85 -4.40 12.03
C LEU A 180 0.38 -5.72 12.66
N PRO A 181 1.22 -6.78 12.75
CA PRO A 181 0.84 -8.02 13.42
C PRO A 181 0.50 -7.80 14.90
N ALA A 182 1.31 -7.01 15.60
CA ALA A 182 1.09 -6.72 17.02
C ALA A 182 -0.24 -6.00 17.28
N LEU A 183 -0.65 -5.07 16.39
CA LEU A 183 -1.94 -4.39 16.47
C LEU A 183 -3.13 -5.34 16.28
N CYS A 184 -2.96 -6.40 15.53
CA CYS A 184 -3.99 -7.42 15.33
C CYS A 184 -4.17 -8.35 16.54
N GLU A 185 -3.19 -8.45 17.43
CA GLU A 185 -3.20 -9.34 18.60
C GLU A 185 -3.58 -8.65 19.90
N THR A 186 -3.36 -7.33 19.98
CA THR A 186 -3.40 -6.61 21.27
C THR A 186 -4.80 -6.40 21.85
N SER A 187 -4.88 -6.46 23.17
CA SER A 187 -5.91 -5.84 24.01
C SER A 187 -5.63 -4.33 24.20
N ASP A 188 -6.61 -3.57 24.66
CA ASP A 188 -6.48 -2.12 24.86
C ASP A 188 -5.29 -1.71 25.74
N ASP A 189 -4.98 -2.47 26.78
CA ASP A 189 -3.87 -2.19 27.70
C ASP A 189 -2.49 -2.31 27.04
N GLN A 190 -2.31 -3.31 26.18
CA GLN A 190 -1.05 -3.49 25.43
C GLN A 190 -0.87 -2.42 24.38
N PHE A 191 -1.96 -1.90 23.82
CA PHE A 191 -1.92 -0.82 22.83
C PHE A 191 -1.47 0.51 23.47
N ALA A 192 -2.03 0.87 24.61
CA ALA A 192 -1.60 2.06 25.36
C ALA A 192 -0.11 2.00 25.75
N PHE A 193 0.42 0.79 25.99
CA PHE A 193 1.85 0.58 26.20
C PHE A 193 2.68 0.81 24.93
N LEU A 194 2.21 0.36 23.76
CA LEU A 194 2.88 0.59 22.48
C LEU A 194 2.90 2.07 22.09
N GLU A 195 1.80 2.78 22.32
CA GLU A 195 1.72 4.23 22.10
C GLU A 195 2.74 4.99 22.98
N ARG A 196 2.81 4.66 24.26
CA ARG A 196 3.78 5.27 25.21
C ARG A 196 5.23 4.98 24.79
N LYS A 197 5.52 3.76 24.36
CA LYS A 197 6.85 3.34 23.89
C LYS A 197 7.27 4.08 22.61
N ASN A 198 6.35 4.35 21.71
CA ASN A 198 6.60 5.09 20.46
C ASN A 198 6.70 6.60 20.73
N ALA A 199 5.91 7.15 21.66
CA ALA A 199 6.01 8.54 22.09
C ALA A 199 7.35 8.85 22.80
N LEU A 200 7.90 7.89 23.55
CA LEU A 200 9.21 8.01 24.21
C LEU A 200 10.39 7.85 23.26
N LYS A 201 10.18 7.32 22.04
CA LYS A 201 11.21 7.21 20.99
C LYS A 201 11.23 8.42 20.03
N LYS A 202 10.60 9.56 20.37
CA LYS A 202 10.77 10.80 19.58
C LYS A 202 12.26 11.16 19.63
N PRO A 203 12.97 11.18 18.49
CA PRO A 203 14.34 11.64 18.45
C PRO A 203 14.37 13.13 18.82
N THR A 204 15.28 13.49 19.69
CA THR A 204 15.69 14.87 19.91
C THR A 204 16.13 15.47 18.58
N LEU A 205 15.88 16.76 18.38
CA LEU A 205 16.01 17.56 17.15
C LEU A 205 17.38 17.51 16.42
N SER A 206 18.34 16.68 16.85
CA SER A 206 19.70 16.61 16.33
C SER A 206 19.96 15.47 15.32
N THR A 207 18.96 14.69 14.93
CA THR A 207 19.10 13.55 14.00
C THR A 207 18.06 13.57 12.87
N LEU A 208 17.77 14.76 12.32
CA LEU A 208 16.89 14.91 11.17
C LEU A 208 17.69 14.73 9.86
N GLN A 209 18.04 13.49 9.54
CA GLN A 209 18.27 13.02 8.17
C GLN A 209 17.67 11.60 8.07
N GLY A 210 16.37 11.51 7.83
CA GLY A 210 15.65 10.25 7.66
C GLY A 210 14.15 10.47 7.82
N VAL A 211 13.39 9.98 6.90
CA VAL A 211 11.93 10.08 6.79
C VAL A 211 11.25 9.83 8.13
N ASP A 212 10.60 10.86 8.68
CA ASP A 212 9.81 10.77 9.92
C ASP A 212 8.64 9.81 9.77
N HIS A 213 8.61 8.77 10.60
CA HIS A 213 7.50 7.82 10.70
C HIS A 213 6.62 8.23 11.88
N LYS A 214 5.39 8.66 11.63
CA LYS A 214 4.42 9.04 12.65
C LYS A 214 3.36 7.97 12.83
N LEU A 215 3.08 7.63 14.09
CA LEU A 215 1.85 6.97 14.50
C LEU A 215 0.81 8.09 14.72
N ILE A 216 -0.27 8.10 13.95
CA ILE A 216 -1.34 9.09 14.08
C ILE A 216 -2.64 8.35 14.39
N LEU A 217 -3.39 8.86 15.37
CA LEU A 217 -4.75 8.40 15.67
C LEU A 217 -5.72 9.17 14.77
N LEU A 218 -6.61 8.47 14.12
CA LEU A 218 -7.68 9.00 13.27
C LEU A 218 -9.02 8.95 13.99
#